data_59593b5f2d80b57e5db598c9c5243e97
#
_entry.id   59593b5f2d80b57e5db598c9c5243e97
#
_cell.length_a   1.000
_cell.length_b   1.000
_cell.length_c   1.000
_cell.angle_alpha   90.00
_cell.angle_beta   90.00
_cell.angle_gamma   90.00
#
_symmetry.space_group_name_H-M   'P 1'
#
loop_
_entity.id
_entity.type
_entity.pdbx_description
1 polymer ?
#
loop_
_entity_poly.entity_id
_entity_poly.type
_entity_poly.pdbx_seq_one_letter_code
_entity_poly.pdbx_strand_id
1 'polypeptide(L)'
;MLSYHLKSAVNDLEELVKMSEQDIEDIKLANHEPQFQRRKIKEDMIHSFETKKAMIDHEISKLMTQSPDISLDKLLDEDENSCLEKLKTSLAALRDVNKKYAKMVLSVSSYYNTLLERLVPTEMH
;
A
#
# COMPACT_ATOMS: atom_id res chain seq x y z
N MET A 1 -16.61 2.26 6.85
CA MET A 1 -16.11 2.38 5.46
C MET A 1 -14.61 2.40 5.37
N LEU A 2 -13.92 3.09 6.27
CA LEU A 2 -12.46 3.12 6.27
C LEU A 2 -11.86 1.72 6.42
N SER A 3 -12.37 0.92 7.35
CA SER A 3 -11.90 -0.45 7.56
C SER A 3 -12.02 -1.29 6.29
N TYR A 4 -13.13 -1.15 5.56
CA TYR A 4 -13.34 -1.86 4.30
C TYR A 4 -12.29 -1.47 3.27
N HIS A 5 -12.04 -0.19 3.10
CA HIS A 5 -11.07 0.29 2.13
C HIS A 5 -9.64 -0.13 2.50
N LEU A 6 -9.32 -0.11 3.79
CA LEU A 6 -8.01 -0.56 4.27
C LEU A 6 -7.79 -2.04 4.00
N LYS A 7 -8.77 -2.88 4.32
CA LYS A 7 -8.68 -4.33 4.08
C LYS A 7 -8.54 -4.64 2.60
N SER A 8 -9.30 -3.96 1.78
CA SER A 8 -9.27 -4.15 0.33
C SER A 8 -7.94 -3.70 -0.27
N ALA A 9 -7.39 -2.59 0.21
CA ALA A 9 -6.08 -2.10 -0.22
C ALA A 9 -4.96 -3.06 0.19
N VAL A 10 -5.01 -3.60 1.41
CA VAL A 10 -4.04 -4.61 1.88
C VAL A 10 -4.07 -5.83 0.97
N ASN A 11 -5.27 -6.29 0.60
CA ASN A 11 -5.44 -7.43 -0.30
C ASN A 11 -4.75 -7.19 -1.64
N ASP A 12 -4.94 -6.02 -2.23
CA ASP A 12 -4.29 -5.65 -3.49
C ASP A 12 -2.76 -5.69 -3.36
N LEU A 13 -2.23 -5.15 -2.26
CA LEU A 13 -0.79 -5.11 -2.03
C LEU A 13 -0.21 -6.50 -1.81
N GLU A 14 -0.90 -7.35 -1.06
CA GLU A 14 -0.44 -8.72 -0.82
C GLU A 14 -0.39 -9.51 -2.12
N GLU A 15 -1.37 -9.35 -2.99
CA GLU A 15 -1.37 -9.99 -4.31
C GLU A 15 -0.25 -9.44 -5.20
N LEU A 16 -0.02 -8.13 -5.16
CA LEU A 16 1.10 -7.51 -5.90
C LEU A 16 2.45 -8.06 -5.45
N VAL A 17 2.63 -8.24 -4.13
CA VAL A 17 3.86 -8.82 -3.59
C VAL A 17 4.06 -10.24 -4.12
N LYS A 18 3.02 -11.07 -4.06
CA LYS A 18 3.08 -12.46 -4.56
C LYS A 18 3.44 -12.53 -6.02
N MET A 19 2.79 -11.70 -6.83
CA MET A 19 3.06 -11.69 -8.28
C MET A 19 4.47 -11.19 -8.58
N SER A 20 4.96 -10.21 -7.83
CA SER A 20 6.31 -9.69 -8.01
C SER A 20 7.37 -10.71 -7.60
N GLU A 21 7.11 -11.46 -6.53
CA GLU A 21 7.98 -12.57 -6.13
C GLU A 21 8.03 -13.65 -7.20
N GLN A 22 6.88 -13.96 -7.80
CA GLN A 22 6.81 -14.93 -8.87
C GLN A 22 7.57 -14.44 -10.11
N ASP A 23 7.49 -13.15 -10.42
CA ASP A 23 8.27 -12.56 -11.52
C ASP A 23 9.77 -12.75 -11.30
N ILE A 24 10.25 -12.59 -10.08
CA ILE A 24 11.66 -12.81 -9.75
C ILE A 24 12.06 -14.26 -10.02
N GLU A 25 11.22 -15.20 -9.58
CA GLU A 25 11.49 -16.63 -9.82
C GLU A 25 11.50 -16.96 -11.31
N ASP A 26 10.56 -16.40 -12.07
CA ASP A 26 10.48 -16.64 -13.50
C ASP A 26 11.68 -16.05 -14.24
N ILE A 27 12.20 -14.92 -13.80
CA ILE A 27 13.43 -14.35 -14.37
C ILE A 27 14.62 -15.26 -14.13
N LYS A 28 14.77 -15.79 -12.92
CA LYS A 28 15.85 -16.75 -12.59
C LYS A 28 15.81 -17.98 -13.48
N LEU A 29 14.61 -18.39 -13.91
CA LEU A 29 14.42 -19.54 -14.77
C LEU A 29 14.39 -19.18 -16.26
N ALA A 30 14.62 -17.91 -16.59
CA ALA A 30 14.52 -17.38 -17.96
C ALA A 30 13.14 -17.61 -18.58
N ASN A 31 12.09 -17.63 -17.75
CA ASN A 31 10.71 -17.85 -18.18
C ASN A 31 9.99 -16.52 -18.25
N HIS A 32 10.02 -15.88 -19.41
CA HIS A 32 9.55 -14.50 -19.57
C HIS A 32 8.06 -14.38 -19.91
N GLU A 33 7.45 -15.38 -20.51
CA GLU A 33 6.07 -15.31 -20.96
C GLU A 33 5.06 -15.07 -19.84
N PRO A 34 5.11 -15.80 -18.70
CA PRO A 34 4.18 -15.54 -17.59
C PRO A 34 4.30 -14.11 -17.03
N GLN A 35 5.49 -13.50 -17.12
CA GLN A 35 5.68 -12.13 -16.67
C GLN A 35 4.87 -11.14 -17.49
N PHE A 36 4.83 -11.32 -18.81
CA PHE A 36 4.03 -10.47 -19.67
C PHE A 36 2.54 -10.57 -19.33
N GLN A 37 2.07 -11.77 -19.06
CA GLN A 37 0.68 -12.01 -18.72
C GLN A 37 0.32 -11.35 -17.37
N ARG A 38 1.21 -11.47 -16.40
CA ARG A 38 1.01 -10.85 -15.08
C ARG A 38 1.09 -9.34 -15.12
N ARG A 39 1.81 -8.78 -16.07
CA ARG A 39 2.00 -7.33 -16.18
C ARG A 39 0.68 -6.59 -16.21
N LYS A 40 -0.25 -7.03 -17.04
CA LYS A 40 -1.57 -6.40 -17.15
C LYS A 40 -2.35 -6.52 -15.85
N ILE A 41 -2.30 -7.69 -15.23
CA ILE A 41 -2.98 -7.93 -13.96
C ILE A 41 -2.41 -7.00 -12.89
N LYS A 42 -1.09 -6.87 -12.84
CA LYS A 42 -0.42 -6.00 -11.86
C LYS A 42 -0.78 -4.54 -12.07
N GLU A 43 -0.82 -4.08 -13.33
CA GLU A 43 -1.24 -2.72 -13.66
C GLU A 43 -2.67 -2.45 -13.19
N ASP A 44 -3.58 -3.39 -13.42
CA ASP A 44 -4.97 -3.26 -12.97
C ASP A 44 -5.07 -3.22 -11.45
N MET A 45 -4.26 -3.99 -10.75
CA MET A 45 -4.22 -3.98 -9.29
C MET A 45 -3.64 -2.69 -8.73
N ILE A 46 -2.65 -2.13 -9.39
CA ILE A 46 -2.09 -0.83 -9.00
C ILE A 46 -3.16 0.26 -9.13
N HIS A 47 -3.92 0.25 -10.22
CA HIS A 47 -5.03 1.18 -10.40
C HIS A 47 -6.10 1.00 -9.33
N SER A 48 -6.44 -0.25 -9.02
CA SER A 48 -7.38 -0.57 -7.95
C SER A 48 -6.88 -0.03 -6.60
N PHE A 49 -5.63 -0.25 -6.31
CA PHE A 49 -5.01 0.27 -5.08
C PHE A 49 -5.05 1.79 -5.04
N GLU A 50 -4.73 2.46 -6.13
CA GLU A 50 -4.74 3.93 -6.19
C GLU A 50 -6.13 4.50 -5.91
N THR A 51 -7.17 3.85 -6.42
CA THR A 51 -8.55 4.23 -6.14
C THR A 51 -8.86 4.09 -4.64
N LYS A 52 -8.47 2.98 -4.05
CA LYS A 52 -8.68 2.73 -2.62
C LYS A 52 -7.86 3.67 -1.76
N LYS A 53 -6.64 3.96 -2.18
CA LYS A 53 -5.78 4.95 -1.54
C LYS A 53 -6.46 6.31 -1.46
N ALA A 54 -7.07 6.75 -2.56
CA ALA A 54 -7.78 8.03 -2.59
C ALA A 54 -8.93 8.04 -1.58
N MET A 55 -9.67 6.96 -1.48
CA MET A 55 -10.75 6.83 -0.51
C MET A 55 -10.24 6.82 0.93
N ILE A 56 -9.15 6.11 1.18
CA ILE A 56 -8.50 6.06 2.50
C ILE A 56 -8.03 7.45 2.89
N ASP A 57 -7.33 8.15 1.97
CA ASP A 57 -6.83 9.49 2.21
C ASP A 57 -7.95 10.47 2.54
N HIS A 58 -9.07 10.35 1.82
CA HIS A 58 -10.23 11.20 2.07
C HIS A 58 -10.80 10.99 3.48
N GLU A 59 -10.98 9.74 3.87
CA GLU A 59 -11.51 9.41 5.19
C GLU A 59 -10.57 9.83 6.32
N ILE A 60 -9.26 9.58 6.15
CA ILE A 60 -8.25 9.99 7.13
C ILE A 60 -8.21 11.52 7.25
N SER A 61 -8.24 12.22 6.14
CA SER A 61 -8.23 13.69 6.13
C SER A 61 -9.45 14.26 6.84
N LYS A 62 -10.61 13.63 6.64
CA LYS A 62 -11.83 14.01 7.35
C LYS A 62 -11.67 13.88 8.87
N LEU A 63 -11.15 12.75 9.31
CA LEU A 63 -10.94 12.49 10.73
C LEU A 63 -9.96 13.50 11.35
N MET A 64 -8.85 13.75 10.66
CA MET A 64 -7.83 14.68 11.14
C MET A 64 -8.32 16.13 11.14
N THR A 65 -9.15 16.50 10.18
CA THR A 65 -9.73 17.84 10.12
C THR A 65 -10.73 18.07 11.27
N GLN A 66 -11.51 17.03 11.61
CA GLN A 66 -12.49 17.10 12.68
C GLN A 66 -11.84 17.13 14.07
N SER A 67 -10.64 16.55 14.19
CA SER A 67 -9.95 16.43 15.48
C SER A 67 -8.45 16.68 15.29
N PRO A 68 -8.06 17.92 14.99
CA PRO A 68 -6.66 18.22 14.61
C PRO A 68 -5.65 18.02 15.74
N ASP A 69 -6.10 18.02 16.99
CA ASP A 69 -5.22 17.88 18.16
C ASP A 69 -5.05 16.43 18.61
N ILE A 70 -5.72 15.48 17.96
CA ILE A 70 -5.68 14.08 18.33
C ILE A 70 -4.88 13.31 17.27
N SER A 71 -3.96 12.46 17.71
CA SER A 71 -3.16 11.64 16.80
C SER A 71 -4.02 10.61 16.08
N LEU A 72 -3.63 10.23 14.87
CA LEU A 72 -4.40 9.34 14.03
C LEU A 72 -4.70 7.99 14.70
N ASP A 73 -3.72 7.42 15.38
CA ASP A 73 -3.89 6.14 16.06
C ASP A 73 -5.00 6.17 17.11
N LYS A 74 -5.24 7.32 17.72
CA LYS A 74 -6.32 7.50 18.70
C LYS A 74 -7.68 7.77 18.04
N LEU A 75 -7.67 8.28 16.81
CA LEU A 75 -8.90 8.54 16.06
C LEU A 75 -9.48 7.27 15.45
N LEU A 76 -8.63 6.26 15.23
CA LEU A 76 -9.03 5.00 14.61
C LEU A 76 -9.36 3.97 15.69
N ASP A 77 -10.30 3.07 15.39
CA ASP A 77 -10.57 1.94 16.29
C ASP A 77 -9.45 0.88 16.16
N GLU A 78 -9.56 -0.16 16.98
CA GLU A 78 -8.55 -1.22 17.02
C GLU A 78 -8.42 -1.96 15.69
N ASP A 79 -9.55 -2.24 15.04
CA ASP A 79 -9.58 -2.93 13.74
C ASP A 79 -8.93 -2.06 12.67
N GLU A 80 -9.26 -0.78 12.64
CA GLU A 80 -8.68 0.17 11.68
C GLU A 80 -7.18 0.33 11.88
N ASN A 81 -6.73 0.43 13.13
CA ASN A 81 -5.30 0.51 13.44
C ASN A 81 -4.56 -0.76 13.02
N SER A 82 -5.16 -1.92 13.26
CA SER A 82 -4.59 -3.21 12.83
C SER A 82 -4.46 -3.28 11.31
N CYS A 83 -5.49 -2.84 10.59
CA CYS A 83 -5.47 -2.81 9.12
C CYS A 83 -4.42 -1.84 8.61
N LEU A 84 -4.25 -0.70 9.26
CA LEU A 84 -3.26 0.29 8.89
C LEU A 84 -1.84 -0.25 9.06
N GLU A 85 -1.59 -1.01 10.13
CA GLU A 85 -0.31 -1.68 10.34
C GLU A 85 -0.05 -2.72 9.24
N LYS A 86 -1.05 -3.48 8.85
CA LYS A 86 -0.93 -4.43 7.74
C LYS A 86 -0.65 -3.71 6.43
N LEU A 87 -1.27 -2.56 6.21
CA LEU A 87 -1.03 -1.74 5.03
C LEU A 87 0.44 -1.31 4.98
N LYS A 88 0.97 -0.81 6.09
CA LYS A 88 2.38 -0.42 6.20
C LYS A 88 3.30 -1.59 5.91
N THR A 89 3.05 -2.74 6.51
CA THR A 89 3.86 -3.93 6.32
C THR A 89 3.85 -4.39 4.87
N SER A 90 2.68 -4.39 4.24
CA SER A 90 2.52 -4.81 2.85
C SER A 90 3.21 -3.82 1.89
N LEU A 91 3.12 -2.53 2.16
CA LEU A 91 3.82 -1.51 1.36
C LEU A 91 5.34 -1.67 1.47
N ALA A 92 5.83 -1.94 2.67
CA ALA A 92 7.27 -2.17 2.88
C ALA A 92 7.74 -3.42 2.14
N ALA A 93 6.96 -4.51 2.21
CA ALA A 93 7.27 -5.75 1.50
C ALA A 93 7.30 -5.52 -0.02
N LEU A 94 6.33 -4.79 -0.55
CA LEU A 94 6.27 -4.47 -1.97
C LEU A 94 7.47 -3.62 -2.39
N ARG A 95 7.83 -2.63 -1.58
CA ARG A 95 9.02 -1.81 -1.82
C ARG A 95 10.29 -2.65 -1.89
N ASP A 96 10.45 -3.58 -0.97
CA ASP A 96 11.64 -4.43 -0.92
C ASP A 96 11.72 -5.35 -2.14
N VAL A 97 10.60 -5.95 -2.53
CA VAL A 97 10.52 -6.78 -3.74
C VAL A 97 10.83 -5.94 -4.96
N ASN A 98 10.30 -4.73 -5.02
CA ASN A 98 10.46 -3.84 -6.17
C ASN A 98 11.79 -3.13 -6.26
N LYS A 99 12.67 -3.25 -5.29
CA LYS A 99 14.05 -2.77 -5.42
C LYS A 99 14.74 -3.38 -6.63
N LYS A 100 14.34 -4.58 -7.02
CA LYS A 100 14.86 -5.27 -8.19
C LYS A 100 14.13 -4.85 -9.48
N TYR A 101 13.02 -4.18 -9.36
CA TYR A 101 12.16 -3.73 -10.47
C TYR A 101 11.74 -2.30 -10.25
N ALA A 102 12.70 -1.42 -10.13
CA ALA A 102 12.54 -0.07 -9.61
C ALA A 102 11.45 0.80 -10.24
N LYS A 103 10.92 0.42 -11.39
CA LYS A 103 10.01 1.30 -12.12
C LYS A 103 8.52 1.08 -11.87
N MET A 104 8.16 0.00 -11.16
CA MET A 104 6.77 -0.43 -11.19
C MET A 104 5.83 0.20 -10.20
N VAL A 105 6.31 0.79 -9.12
CA VAL A 105 5.40 1.19 -8.05
C VAL A 105 5.86 2.43 -7.29
N LEU A 106 6.38 3.41 -8.01
CA LEU A 106 6.81 4.67 -7.40
C LEU A 106 5.67 5.33 -6.63
N SER A 107 4.45 5.30 -7.17
CA SER A 107 3.29 5.89 -6.49
C SER A 107 2.99 5.18 -5.17
N VAL A 108 3.15 3.87 -5.12
CA VAL A 108 2.93 3.08 -3.90
C VAL A 108 4.00 3.41 -2.86
N SER A 109 5.28 3.48 -3.29
CA SER A 109 6.38 3.85 -2.39
C SER A 109 6.20 5.25 -1.82
N SER A 110 5.78 6.17 -2.65
CA SER A 110 5.49 7.55 -2.24
C SER A 110 4.38 7.59 -1.19
N TYR A 111 3.33 6.81 -1.41
CA TYR A 111 2.23 6.73 -0.45
C TYR A 111 2.68 6.15 0.89
N TYR A 112 3.54 5.13 0.86
CA TYR A 112 4.10 4.57 2.08
C TYR A 112 4.79 5.65 2.93
N ASN A 113 5.61 6.48 2.29
CA ASN A 113 6.31 7.56 2.99
C ASN A 113 5.33 8.59 3.55
N THR A 114 4.32 8.96 2.78
CA THR A 114 3.27 9.88 3.22
C THR A 114 2.52 9.32 4.44
N LEU A 115 2.23 8.02 4.41
CA LEU A 115 1.54 7.35 5.50
C LEU A 115 2.36 7.38 6.77
N LEU A 116 3.68 7.12 6.67
CA LEU A 116 4.57 7.20 7.81
C LEU A 116 4.58 8.60 8.44
N GLU A 117 4.59 9.63 7.61
CA GLU A 117 4.54 11.01 8.09
C GLU A 117 3.25 11.29 8.87
N ARG A 118 2.14 10.74 8.42
CA ARG A 118 0.85 10.91 9.11
C ARG A 118 0.79 10.18 10.44
N LEU A 119 1.50 9.06 10.56
CA LEU A 119 1.49 8.26 11.78
C LEU A 119 2.40 8.84 12.87
N VAL A 120 3.49 9.52 12.47
CA VAL A 120 4.45 10.11 13.41
C VAL A 120 4.76 11.56 13.07
N PRO A 121 3.74 12.40 12.85
CA PRO A 121 3.98 13.73 12.29
C PRO A 121 4.75 14.67 13.21
N THR A 122 4.57 14.55 14.52
CA THR A 122 5.17 15.49 15.47
C THR A 122 6.61 15.16 15.81
N GLU A 123 7.00 13.92 15.66
CA GLU A 123 8.33 13.45 16.00
C GLU A 123 9.34 13.67 14.88
N MET A 124 8.86 13.85 13.68
CA MET A 124 9.70 14.02 12.49
C MET A 124 10.13 15.47 12.30
N HIS A 125 9.60 16.35 13.11
CA HIS A 125 9.88 17.77 13.03
C HIS A 125 10.50 18.26 14.34
#